data_04a508bfbfe325722985e8a9abe1a375
#
_entry.id   04a508bfbfe325722985e8a9abe1a375
#
_cell.length_a   1.000
_cell.length_b   1.000
_cell.length_c   1.000
_cell.angle_alpha   90.00
_cell.angle_beta   90.00
_cell.angle_gamma   90.00
#
_symmetry.space_group_name_H-M   'P 1'
#
loop_
_entity.id
_entity.type
_entity.pdbx_description
1 polymer ?
#
loop_
_entity_poly.entity_id
_entity_poly.type
_entity_poly.pdbx_seq_one_letter_code
_entity_poly.pdbx_strand_id
1 'polypeptide(L)' 'MKAERGSLIQQLIGRKITIISCNLVGTVIYAEIAKHSRSVNILLRVKRLDKLSYKSIIEDKEISLSLTSLLKDVRLHALI' A
#
# COMPACT_ATOMS: atom_id res chain seq x y z
N MET A 1 20.18 -10.13 12.34
CA MET A 1 19.49 -9.72 12.27
C MET A 1 18.45 -10.20 11.82
N LYS A 2 17.67 -10.27 12.06
CA LYS A 2 16.78 -10.80 11.88
C LYS A 2 15.68 -10.23 11.50
N ALA A 3 15.17 -9.50 11.46
CA ALA A 3 13.98 -8.78 11.20
C ALA A 3 13.95 -8.10 9.86
N GLU A 4 14.72 -8.57 8.98
CA GLU A 4 14.82 -7.92 7.67
C GLU A 4 13.52 -7.84 6.93
N ARG A 5 12.70 -8.88 7.00
CA ARG A 5 11.42 -8.86 6.30
C ARG A 5 10.49 -7.82 6.90
N GLY A 6 10.46 -7.75 8.21
CA GLY A 6 9.65 -6.73 8.88
C GLY A 6 10.13 -5.34 8.52
N SER A 7 11.45 -5.14 8.47
CA SER A 7 11.99 -3.84 8.11
C SER A 7 11.62 -3.44 6.69
N LEU A 8 11.67 -4.38 5.75
CA LEU A 8 11.30 -4.07 4.36
C LEU A 8 9.83 -3.68 4.26
N ILE A 9 8.96 -4.38 4.96
CA ILE A 9 7.55 -4.03 4.95
C ILE A 9 7.33 -2.67 5.61
N GLN A 10 8.00 -2.41 6.72
CA GLN A 10 7.87 -1.13 7.39
C GLN A 10 8.39 0.03 6.56
N GLN A 11 9.33 -0.22 5.67
CA GLN A 11 9.84 0.83 4.78
C GLN A 11 8.79 1.28 3.77
N LEU A 12 7.73 0.52 3.59
CA LEU A 12 6.63 0.94 2.72
C LEU A 12 5.81 2.05 3.37
N ILE A 13 5.80 2.13 4.69
CA ILE A 13 4.99 3.12 5.40
C ILE A 13 5.48 4.51 5.02
N GLY A 14 4.55 5.35 4.58
CA GLY A 14 4.87 6.69 4.12
C GLY A 14 5.18 6.76 2.63
N ARG A 15 5.31 5.62 1.95
CA ARG A 15 5.63 5.60 0.53
C ARG A 15 4.36 5.66 -0.30
N LYS A 16 4.46 6.34 -1.42
CA LYS A 16 3.39 6.33 -2.41
C LYS A 16 3.58 5.14 -3.33
N ILE A 17 2.54 4.36 -3.52
CA ILE A 17 2.60 3.15 -4.35
C ILE A 17 1.43 3.10 -5.31
N THR A 18 1.57 2.28 -6.33
CA THR A 18 0.49 1.94 -7.25
C THR A 18 0.29 0.43 -7.20
N ILE A 19 -0.95 0.00 -7.02
CA ILE A 19 -1.30 -1.40 -7.17
C ILE A 19 -1.78 -1.57 -8.60
N ILE A 20 -0.97 -2.27 -9.38
CA ILE A 20 -1.11 -2.31 -10.84
C ILE A 20 -2.41 -2.96 -11.28
N SER A 21 -2.77 -4.07 -10.67
CA SER A 21 -3.94 -4.85 -11.09
C SER A 21 -5.25 -4.08 -11.00
N CYS A 22 -5.38 -3.18 -10.04
CA CYS A 22 -6.59 -2.37 -9.90
C CYS A 22 -6.34 -0.89 -10.13
N ASN A 23 -5.13 -0.55 -10.56
CA ASN A 23 -4.74 0.83 -10.86
C ASN A 23 -5.05 1.78 -9.69
N LEU A 24 -4.73 1.35 -8.50
CA LEU A 24 -5.00 2.09 -7.29
C LEU A 24 -3.73 2.76 -6.79
N VAL A 25 -3.75 4.07 -6.65
CA VAL A 25 -2.60 4.85 -6.22
C VAL A 25 -2.89 5.45 -4.85
N GLY A 26 -1.95 5.33 -3.94
CA GLY A 26 -2.13 5.91 -2.62
C GLY A 26 -0.86 5.88 -1.81
N THR A 27 -0.95 6.39 -0.59
CA THR A 27 0.16 6.40 0.36
C THR A 27 -0.07 5.33 1.41
N VAL A 28 0.95 4.53 1.66
CA VAL A 28 0.87 3.49 2.68
C VAL A 28 0.95 4.14 4.04
N ILE A 29 -0.09 3.99 4.86
CA ILE A 29 -0.08 4.53 6.21
C ILE A 29 0.20 3.46 7.25
N TYR A 30 0.04 2.20 6.88
CA TYR A 30 0.38 1.09 7.75
C TYR A 30 0.59 -0.17 6.92
N ALA A 31 1.47 -1.03 7.36
CA ALA A 31 1.71 -2.30 6.70
C ALA A 31 2.18 -3.32 7.73
N GLU A 32 1.68 -4.54 7.61
CA GLU A 32 2.10 -5.61 8.51
C GLU A 32 2.04 -6.94 7.77
N ILE A 33 2.79 -7.91 8.26
CA ILE A 33 2.77 -9.27 7.72
C ILE A 33 1.83 -10.09 8.59
N ALA A 34 0.85 -10.72 7.95
CA ALA A 34 -0.04 -11.63 8.66
C ALA A 34 0.71 -12.92 8.98
N LYS A 35 0.77 -13.27 10.25
CA LYS A 35 1.62 -14.36 10.70
C LYS A 35 1.24 -15.73 10.14
N HIS A 36 -0.03 -15.97 9.92
CA HIS A 36 -0.51 -17.28 9.54
C HIS A 36 -0.76 -17.50 8.07
N SER A 37 -0.81 -16.44 7.29
CA SER A 37 -1.20 -16.55 5.89
C SER A 37 -0.14 -16.09 4.90
N ARG A 38 1.01 -15.68 5.38
CA ARG A 38 2.10 -15.17 4.52
C ARG A 38 1.61 -14.06 3.59
N SER A 39 0.66 -13.29 4.06
CA SER A 39 0.17 -12.15 3.30
C SER A 39 0.57 -10.87 3.99
N VAL A 40 0.52 -9.80 3.24
CA VAL A 40 0.83 -8.47 3.75
C VAL A 40 -0.46 -7.67 3.74
N ASN A 41 -0.82 -7.11 4.89
CA ASN A 41 -1.97 -6.24 5.01
C ASN A 41 -1.48 -4.80 4.96
N ILE A 42 -2.02 -4.05 4.02
CA ILE A 42 -1.61 -2.65 3.81
C ILE A 42 -2.83 -1.78 4.01
N LEU A 43 -2.68 -0.72 4.79
CA LEU A 43 -3.68 0.32 4.88
C LEU A 43 -3.22 1.47 3.99
N LEU A 44 -3.96 1.69 2.93
CA LEU A 44 -3.58 2.62 1.88
C LEU A 44 -4.50 3.84 1.90
N ARG A 45 -3.93 5.02 2.00
CA ARG A 45 -4.70 6.27 1.95
C ARG A 45 -4.77 6.75 0.52
N VAL A 46 -5.96 6.76 -0.02
CA VAL A 46 -6.23 7.11 -1.41
C VAL A 46 -6.94 8.45 -1.44
N LYS A 47 -6.45 9.36 -2.28
CA LYS A 47 -7.07 10.65 -2.47
C LYS A 47 -7.70 10.66 -3.85
N ARG A 48 -8.97 10.99 -3.91
CA ARG A 48 -9.66 11.09 -5.19
C ARG A 48 -10.51 12.34 -5.24
N LEU A 49 -10.84 12.76 -6.44
CA LEU A 49 -11.68 13.92 -6.64
C LEU A 49 -13.11 13.48 -6.79
N ASP A 50 -13.99 14.06 -5.99
CA ASP A 50 -15.42 13.85 -6.15
C ASP A 50 -15.90 14.75 -7.28
N LYS A 51 -16.38 14.14 -8.35
CA LYS A 51 -16.79 14.88 -9.54
C LYS A 51 -18.02 15.75 -9.32
N LEU A 52 -18.83 15.41 -8.34
CA LEU A 52 -20.05 16.18 -8.09
C LEU A 52 -19.78 17.45 -7.31
N SER A 53 -18.93 17.38 -6.30
CA SER A 53 -18.66 18.52 -5.43
C SER A 53 -17.31 19.19 -5.73
N TYR A 54 -16.47 18.57 -6.57
CA TYR A 54 -15.13 19.04 -6.89
C TYR A 54 -14.23 19.11 -5.64
N LYS A 55 -14.55 18.30 -4.63
CA LYS A 55 -13.75 18.24 -3.42
C LYS A 55 -12.89 16.99 -3.42
N SER A 56 -11.74 17.09 -2.79
CA SER A 56 -10.90 15.92 -2.58
C SER A 56 -11.46 15.07 -1.46
N ILE A 57 -11.59 13.78 -1.73
CA ILE A 57 -12.04 12.82 -0.75
C ILE A 57 -10.87 11.92 -0.42
N ILE A 58 -10.61 11.74 0.87
CA ILE A 58 -9.54 10.86 1.34
C ILE A 58 -10.18 9.63 1.95
N GLU A 59 -9.80 8.47 1.45
CA GLU A 59 -10.32 7.20 1.93
C GLU A 59 -9.17 6.29 2.30
N ASP A 60 -9.32 5.56 3.39
CA ASP A 60 -8.34 4.57 3.81
C ASP A 60 -8.87 3.20 3.40
N LYS A 61 -8.11 2.50 2.58
CA LYS A 61 -8.50 1.18 2.09
C LYS A 61 -7.56 0.11 2.62
N GLU A 62 -8.15 -0.95 3.15
CA GLU A 62 -7.36 -2.07 3.63
C GLU A 62 -7.22 -3.09 2.51
N ILE A 63 -5.99 -3.44 2.20
CA ILE A 63 -5.68 -4.33 1.10
C ILE A 63 -4.80 -5.46 1.61
N SER A 64 -5.14 -6.67 1.25
CA SER A 64 -4.35 -7.84 1.62
C SER A 64 -3.73 -8.43 0.35
N LEU A 65 -2.42 -8.59 0.36
CA LEU A 65 -1.68 -9.10 -0.79
C LEU A 65 -0.78 -10.25 -0.36
N SER A 66 -0.65 -11.26 -1.20
CA SER A 66 0.37 -12.26 -0.96
C SER A 66 1.75 -11.64 -1.18
N LEU A 67 2.79 -12.27 -0.67
CA LEU A 67 4.14 -11.76 -0.87
C LEU A 67 4.49 -11.73 -2.36
N THR A 68 4.03 -12.72 -3.11
CA THR A 68 4.26 -12.73 -4.56
C THR A 68 3.57 -11.57 -5.26
N SER A 69 2.33 -11.31 -4.89
CA SER A 69 1.59 -10.16 -5.46
C SER A 69 2.23 -8.84 -5.07
N LEU A 70 2.74 -8.75 -3.86
CA LEU A 70 3.42 -7.54 -3.41
C LEU A 70 4.61 -7.23 -4.32
N LEU A 71 5.37 -8.25 -4.71
CA LEU A 71 6.54 -8.05 -5.57
C LEU A 71 6.17 -7.76 -7.01
N LYS A 72 5.09 -8.34 -7.50
CA LYS A 72 4.72 -8.22 -8.91
C LYS A 72 3.74 -7.08 -9.19
N ASP A 73 2.86 -6.81 -8.26
CA ASP A 73 1.71 -5.94 -8.51
C ASP A 73 1.83 -4.55 -7.89
N VAL A 74 2.85 -4.33 -7.11
CA VAL A 74 3.04 -3.04 -6.44
C VAL A 74 4.24 -2.32 -7.03
N ARG A 75 4.00 -1.08 -7.46
CA ARG A 75 5.07 -0.22 -7.97
C ARG A 75 5.31 0.90 -6.97
N LEU A 76 6.54 1.08 -6.56
CA LEU A 76 6.92 2.18 -5.68
C LEU A 76 7.18 3.43 -6.51
N HIS A 77 6.65 4.54 -6.04
CA HIS A 77 6.93 5.82 -6.69
C HIS A 77 8.28 6.34 -6.18
N ALA A 78 9.00 7.01 -7.06
CA ALA A 78 10.29 7.56 -6.69
C ALA A 78 10.10 8.67 -5.66
N LEU A 79 11.05 8.74 -4.73
CA LEU A 79 11.08 9.84 -3.78
C LEU A 79 11.82 10.99 -4.45
N ILE A 80 11.22 12.14 -4.45
CA ILE A 80 11.84 13.33 -5.06
C ILE A 80 12.08 14.38 -4.01
#